data_95c4efc92378c01216e60955bffd4c2e
#
_entry.id   95c4efc92378c01216e60955bffd4c2e
#
_cell.length_a   1.000
_cell.length_b   1.000
_cell.length_c   1.000
_cell.angle_alpha   90.00
_cell.angle_beta   90.00
_cell.angle_gamma   90.00
#
_symmetry.space_group_name_H-M   'P 1'
#
loop_
_entity.id
_entity.type
_entity.pdbx_description
1 polymer ?
#
loop_
_entity_poly.entity_id
_entity_poly.type
_entity_poly.pdbx_seq_one_letter_code
_entity_poly.pdbx_strand_id
1 'polypeptide(L)'
;MILTVVPSIVVSVEVSGSATIVDGDTLRIGSTTIRLYGIDAPETRQTCERAGNSWPCGEESSRKLSQLVGEKMVLCYEIDRDRYGRVVAICRVGDIELGAAMVMSGLALAYRQYGAEYVKHETAAKDAARGMWSGDFVAPWDWRRGVRETVVPTTRDDDCLIKGNINRQGERIYHALGRPSYTVTVIDESIGERWFCSEEEAEEAGWRAPR
;
A
#
# COMPACT_ATOMS: atom_id res chain seq x y z
N MET A 1 -30.21 17.64 40.23
CA MET A 1 -29.63 16.33 39.93
C MET A 1 -28.59 16.55 38.86
N ILE A 2 -27.32 16.60 39.26
CA ILE A 2 -26.21 16.87 38.33
C ILE A 2 -25.74 15.53 37.79
N LEU A 3 -25.96 15.27 36.50
CA LEU A 3 -25.39 14.09 35.81
C LEU A 3 -23.88 14.37 35.59
N THR A 4 -23.06 13.68 36.34
CA THR A 4 -21.62 13.62 36.05
C THR A 4 -21.41 12.69 34.88
N VAL A 5 -21.03 13.26 33.71
CA VAL A 5 -20.53 12.50 32.55
C VAL A 5 -19.12 12.05 32.89
N VAL A 6 -18.94 10.77 33.15
CA VAL A 6 -17.61 10.15 33.31
C VAL A 6 -17.06 9.97 31.90
N PRO A 7 -15.89 10.56 31.55
CA PRO A 7 -15.28 10.31 30.24
C PRO A 7 -14.86 8.84 30.15
N SER A 8 -15.34 8.14 29.12
CA SER A 8 -14.87 6.81 28.78
C SER A 8 -13.40 6.90 28.36
N ILE A 9 -12.52 6.33 29.17
CA ILE A 9 -11.11 6.17 28.81
C ILE A 9 -11.07 5.09 27.73
N VAL A 10 -10.80 5.48 26.48
CA VAL A 10 -10.45 4.53 25.43
C VAL A 10 -9.08 3.98 25.78
N VAL A 11 -9.02 2.78 26.31
CA VAL A 11 -7.79 2.06 26.56
C VAL A 11 -7.30 1.55 25.21
N SER A 12 -6.36 2.27 24.58
CA SER A 12 -5.65 1.69 23.45
C SER A 12 -4.71 0.61 23.98
N VAL A 13 -4.75 -0.58 23.38
CA VAL A 13 -3.82 -1.66 23.75
C VAL A 13 -2.46 -1.26 23.23
N GLU A 14 -1.53 -1.09 24.17
CA GLU A 14 -0.14 -0.71 23.89
C GLU A 14 0.74 -1.96 23.95
N VAL A 15 1.54 -2.20 22.90
CA VAL A 15 2.55 -3.24 22.87
C VAL A 15 3.92 -2.59 22.75
N SER A 16 4.80 -2.82 23.71
CA SER A 16 6.14 -2.22 23.71
C SER A 16 7.23 -3.25 24.01
N GLY A 17 8.39 -3.07 23.39
CA GLY A 17 9.54 -3.94 23.59
C GLY A 17 10.59 -3.86 22.49
N SER A 18 11.64 -4.67 22.66
CA SER A 18 12.58 -4.92 21.57
C SER A 18 11.92 -5.71 20.47
N ALA A 19 12.08 -5.27 19.22
CA ALA A 19 11.41 -5.87 18.07
C ALA A 19 12.38 -6.66 17.19
N THR A 20 11.88 -7.79 16.66
CA THR A 20 12.51 -8.53 15.55
C THR A 20 11.76 -8.21 14.29
N ILE A 21 12.45 -7.86 13.19
CA ILE A 21 11.85 -7.56 11.91
C ILE A 21 11.54 -8.86 11.16
N VAL A 22 10.33 -8.97 10.63
CA VAL A 22 9.88 -10.09 9.80
C VAL A 22 10.03 -9.74 8.32
N ASP A 23 9.51 -8.57 7.93
CA ASP A 23 9.60 -7.99 6.60
C ASP A 23 9.48 -6.45 6.68
N GLY A 24 9.23 -5.77 5.54
CA GLY A 24 9.22 -4.30 5.49
C GLY A 24 8.02 -3.62 6.16
N ASP A 25 6.97 -4.36 6.52
CA ASP A 25 5.79 -3.83 7.22
C ASP A 25 5.36 -4.67 8.44
N THR A 26 6.14 -5.67 8.78
CA THR A 26 5.81 -6.61 9.86
C THR A 26 6.98 -6.78 10.83
N LEU A 27 6.71 -6.65 12.11
CA LEU A 27 7.67 -6.87 13.18
C LEU A 27 7.07 -7.74 14.29
N ARG A 28 7.91 -8.22 15.21
CA ARG A 28 7.49 -9.02 16.34
C ARG A 28 8.09 -8.47 17.64
N ILE A 29 7.23 -8.31 18.65
CA ILE A 29 7.64 -7.96 20.04
C ILE A 29 7.22 -9.13 20.93
N GLY A 30 8.20 -9.84 21.49
CA GLY A 30 7.94 -11.09 22.22
C GLY A 30 7.23 -12.12 21.34
N SER A 31 6.04 -12.57 21.74
CA SER A 31 5.21 -13.49 20.97
C SER A 31 4.21 -12.79 20.03
N THR A 32 4.09 -11.46 20.10
CA THR A 32 3.09 -10.69 19.34
C THR A 32 3.64 -10.30 17.99
N THR A 33 2.99 -10.73 16.92
CA THR A 33 3.26 -10.28 15.54
C THR A 33 2.44 -9.04 15.26
N ILE A 34 3.10 -8.00 14.76
CA ILE A 34 2.53 -6.67 14.53
C ILE A 34 2.75 -6.29 13.08
N ARG A 35 1.66 -5.94 12.38
CA ARG A 35 1.67 -5.33 11.06
C ARG A 35 1.54 -3.82 11.20
N LEU A 36 2.41 -3.08 10.54
CA LEU A 36 2.32 -1.62 10.52
C LEU A 36 1.05 -1.17 9.79
N TYR A 37 0.27 -0.33 10.47
CA TYR A 37 -1.00 0.18 9.95
C TYR A 37 -0.80 1.06 8.71
N GLY A 38 -1.70 0.95 7.75
CA GLY A 38 -1.84 1.88 6.63
C GLY A 38 -0.73 1.83 5.57
N ILE A 39 0.18 0.88 5.64
CA ILE A 39 1.23 0.69 4.65
C ILE A 39 1.24 -0.73 4.09
N ASP A 40 1.89 -0.91 2.94
CA ASP A 40 2.17 -2.20 2.34
C ASP A 40 3.59 -2.19 1.75
N ALA A 41 4.44 -3.09 2.23
CA ALA A 41 5.83 -3.20 1.82
C ALA A 41 6.06 -4.35 0.84
N PRO A 42 7.10 -4.28 -0.01
CA PRO A 42 7.47 -5.40 -0.86
C PRO A 42 7.76 -6.65 -0.01
N GLU A 43 7.31 -7.79 -0.52
CA GLU A 43 7.63 -9.09 0.06
C GLU A 43 9.15 -9.30 0.10
N THR A 44 9.68 -10.00 1.09
CA THR A 44 11.14 -10.19 1.28
C THR A 44 11.84 -10.67 0.01
N ARG A 45 11.18 -11.53 -0.80
CA ARG A 45 11.73 -12.06 -2.06
C ARG A 45 11.37 -11.22 -3.28
N GLN A 46 10.69 -10.11 -3.10
CA GLN A 46 10.30 -9.24 -4.20
C GLN A 46 11.51 -8.50 -4.73
N THR A 47 11.62 -8.47 -6.06
CA THR A 47 12.61 -7.67 -6.78
C THR A 47 11.91 -6.53 -7.51
N CYS A 48 12.63 -5.44 -7.69
CA CYS A 48 12.25 -4.26 -8.44
C CYS A 48 13.32 -3.99 -9.50
N GLU A 49 13.06 -3.11 -10.45
CA GLU A 49 14.03 -2.71 -11.46
C GLU A 49 14.49 -1.28 -11.26
N ARG A 50 15.77 -1.01 -11.57
CA ARG A 50 16.36 0.33 -11.56
C ARG A 50 17.38 0.43 -12.65
N ALA A 51 17.17 1.35 -13.61
CA ALA A 51 18.03 1.54 -14.76
C ALA A 51 18.33 0.21 -15.53
N GLY A 52 17.29 -0.62 -15.70
CA GLY A 52 17.39 -1.92 -16.39
C GLY A 52 18.06 -3.04 -15.56
N ASN A 53 18.35 -2.81 -14.28
CA ASN A 53 18.93 -3.82 -13.41
C ASN A 53 17.95 -4.20 -12.28
N SER A 54 17.78 -5.51 -12.07
CA SER A 54 17.00 -6.03 -10.95
C SER A 54 17.73 -5.80 -9.63
N TRP A 55 16.99 -5.40 -8.59
CA TRP A 55 17.51 -5.22 -7.22
C TRP A 55 16.51 -5.73 -6.17
N PRO A 56 16.98 -6.21 -5.01
CA PRO A 56 16.15 -6.89 -4.01
C PRO A 56 15.40 -5.88 -3.13
N CYS A 57 14.37 -5.22 -3.67
CA CYS A 57 13.62 -4.17 -2.98
C CYS A 57 12.92 -4.67 -1.71
N GLY A 58 12.52 -5.94 -1.65
CA GLY A 58 11.94 -6.54 -0.44
C GLY A 58 12.95 -6.67 0.69
N GLU A 59 14.17 -7.11 0.39
CA GLU A 59 15.26 -7.17 1.39
C GLU A 59 15.67 -5.76 1.84
N GLU A 60 15.73 -4.79 0.91
CA GLU A 60 16.01 -3.40 1.23
C GLU A 60 14.94 -2.79 2.15
N SER A 61 13.67 -3.12 1.92
CA SER A 61 12.57 -2.69 2.76
C SER A 61 12.72 -3.26 4.19
N SER A 62 12.94 -4.55 4.32
CA SER A 62 13.17 -5.20 5.62
C SER A 62 14.39 -4.63 6.35
N ARG A 63 15.48 -4.37 5.61
CA ARG A 63 16.70 -3.75 6.14
C ARG A 63 16.45 -2.32 6.63
N LYS A 64 15.65 -1.55 5.87
CA LYS A 64 15.28 -0.19 6.25
C LYS A 64 14.51 -0.16 7.56
N LEU A 65 13.51 -1.03 7.71
CA LEU A 65 12.76 -1.12 8.96
C LEU A 65 13.66 -1.54 10.12
N SER A 66 14.57 -2.49 9.89
CA SER A 66 15.57 -2.89 10.89
C SER A 66 16.50 -1.73 11.33
N GLN A 67 16.92 -0.89 10.36
CA GLN A 67 17.74 0.29 10.67
C GLN A 67 16.96 1.35 11.47
N LEU A 68 15.69 1.55 11.18
CA LEU A 68 14.84 2.49 11.92
C LEU A 68 14.62 2.03 13.36
N VAL A 69 14.44 0.75 13.57
CA VAL A 69 14.25 0.14 14.90
C VAL A 69 15.59 0.10 15.67
N GLY A 70 16.66 -0.39 15.03
CA GLY A 70 17.93 -0.60 15.70
C GLY A 70 17.78 -1.45 16.96
N GLU A 71 18.47 -1.06 18.04
CA GLU A 71 18.40 -1.71 19.36
C GLU A 71 17.40 -1.00 20.31
N LYS A 72 16.56 -0.12 19.76
CA LYS A 72 15.66 0.71 20.56
C LYS A 72 14.35 0.00 20.85
N MET A 73 13.69 0.46 21.91
CA MET A 73 12.33 0.05 22.23
C MET A 73 11.35 0.57 21.19
N VAL A 74 10.52 -0.31 20.68
CA VAL A 74 9.39 0.02 19.82
C VAL A 74 8.13 0.13 20.66
N LEU A 75 7.33 1.15 20.41
CA LEU A 75 6.04 1.39 21.04
C LEU A 75 4.97 1.34 19.96
N CYS A 76 4.00 0.44 20.09
CA CYS A 76 2.93 0.22 19.13
C CYS A 76 1.56 0.42 19.77
N TYR A 77 0.71 1.19 19.12
CA TYR A 77 -0.70 1.40 19.50
C TYR A 77 -1.58 0.58 18.57
N GLU A 78 -2.28 -0.42 19.13
CA GLU A 78 -3.19 -1.28 18.39
C GLU A 78 -4.35 -0.46 17.82
N ILE A 79 -4.59 -0.59 16.51
CA ILE A 79 -5.71 0.01 15.78
C ILE A 79 -6.75 -1.07 15.47
N ASP A 80 -6.29 -2.28 15.07
CA ASP A 80 -7.14 -3.37 14.62
C ASP A 80 -6.42 -4.71 14.74
N ARG A 81 -7.11 -5.79 14.42
CA ARG A 81 -6.56 -7.13 14.22
C ARG A 81 -6.95 -7.67 12.86
N ASP A 82 -5.97 -8.19 12.15
CA ASP A 82 -6.25 -8.77 10.85
C ASP A 82 -6.81 -10.22 10.97
N ARG A 83 -7.28 -10.74 9.83
CA ARG A 83 -7.84 -12.09 9.75
C ARG A 83 -6.88 -13.22 10.13
N TYR A 84 -5.59 -12.93 10.24
CA TYR A 84 -4.54 -13.87 10.64
C TYR A 84 -4.20 -13.75 12.13
N GLY A 85 -4.87 -12.86 12.86
CA GLY A 85 -4.66 -12.61 14.28
C GLY A 85 -3.47 -11.70 14.59
N ARG A 86 -2.83 -11.08 13.57
CA ARG A 86 -1.79 -10.10 13.81
C ARG A 86 -2.40 -8.80 14.35
N VAL A 87 -1.71 -8.17 15.26
CA VAL A 87 -2.03 -6.80 15.70
C VAL A 87 -1.70 -5.84 14.56
N VAL A 88 -2.66 -5.02 14.14
CA VAL A 88 -2.43 -3.92 13.19
C VAL A 88 -2.26 -2.65 14.01
N ALA A 89 -1.09 -2.01 13.93
CA ALA A 89 -0.73 -0.94 14.85
C ALA A 89 0.07 0.19 14.21
N ILE A 90 -0.05 1.39 14.78
CA ILE A 90 0.88 2.49 14.55
C ILE A 90 2.03 2.33 15.52
N CYS A 91 3.26 2.17 15.01
CA CYS A 91 4.45 1.91 15.80
C CYS A 91 5.46 3.07 15.71
N ARG A 92 6.12 3.35 16.83
CA ARG A 92 7.10 4.43 16.95
C ARG A 92 8.38 3.95 17.62
N VAL A 93 9.48 4.61 17.27
CA VAL A 93 10.77 4.53 17.94
C VAL A 93 11.21 5.95 18.28
N GLY A 94 11.06 6.36 19.52
CA GLY A 94 11.16 7.77 19.91
C GLY A 94 10.13 8.61 19.14
N ASP A 95 10.60 9.66 18.46
CA ASP A 95 9.74 10.54 17.67
C ASP A 95 9.46 10.03 16.24
N ILE A 96 10.10 8.94 15.82
CA ILE A 96 9.96 8.38 14.47
C ILE A 96 8.76 7.45 14.45
N GLU A 97 7.76 7.76 13.61
CA GLU A 97 6.67 6.86 13.29
C GLU A 97 7.11 5.98 12.11
N LEU A 98 7.10 4.65 12.35
CA LEU A 98 7.75 3.68 11.46
C LEU A 98 7.06 3.60 10.09
N GLY A 99 5.73 3.61 10.05
CA GLY A 99 4.97 3.56 8.78
C GLY A 99 5.25 4.76 7.90
N ALA A 100 5.18 5.97 8.46
CA ALA A 100 5.50 7.21 7.74
C ALA A 100 6.95 7.21 7.21
N ALA A 101 7.90 6.77 8.04
CA ALA A 101 9.31 6.71 7.65
C ALA A 101 9.56 5.69 6.52
N MET A 102 8.89 4.55 6.56
CA MET A 102 8.97 3.53 5.51
C MET A 102 8.42 4.05 4.17
N VAL A 103 7.23 4.68 4.17
CA VAL A 103 6.63 5.25 2.96
C VAL A 103 7.48 6.41 2.43
N MET A 104 7.95 7.31 3.31
CA MET A 104 8.80 8.45 2.90
C MET A 104 10.15 8.01 2.32
N SER A 105 10.65 6.82 2.70
CA SER A 105 11.86 6.23 2.10
C SER A 105 11.61 5.60 0.72
N GLY A 106 10.35 5.46 0.29
CA GLY A 106 9.94 4.76 -0.92
C GLY A 106 10.09 3.25 -0.85
N LEU A 107 10.19 2.67 0.36
CA LEU A 107 10.34 1.23 0.59
C LEU A 107 9.07 0.59 1.17
N ALA A 108 7.98 1.34 1.24
CA ALA A 108 6.61 0.88 1.40
C ALA A 108 5.67 1.82 0.65
N LEU A 109 4.48 1.34 0.30
CA LEU A 109 3.41 2.12 -0.32
C LEU A 109 2.34 2.47 0.71
N ALA A 110 1.67 3.59 0.51
CA ALA A 110 0.48 3.94 1.28
C ALA A 110 -0.67 3.00 0.89
N TYR A 111 -1.19 2.25 1.85
CA TYR A 111 -2.27 1.29 1.61
C TYR A 111 -3.63 1.96 1.83
N ARG A 112 -4.15 2.56 0.76
CA ARG A 112 -5.32 3.45 0.77
C ARG A 112 -6.64 2.79 1.22
N GLN A 113 -6.69 1.46 1.34
CA GLN A 113 -7.85 0.77 1.91
C GLN A 113 -8.06 1.09 3.40
N TYR A 114 -6.98 1.46 4.12
CA TYR A 114 -7.05 1.78 5.54
C TYR A 114 -7.11 3.27 5.81
N GLY A 115 -6.76 4.12 4.84
CA GLY A 115 -6.79 5.57 5.02
C GLY A 115 -5.88 6.32 4.06
N ALA A 116 -5.82 7.63 4.24
CA ALA A 116 -5.04 8.54 3.40
C ALA A 116 -3.83 9.16 4.13
N GLU A 117 -3.54 8.71 5.36
CA GLU A 117 -2.56 9.32 6.25
C GLU A 117 -1.16 9.39 5.63
N TYR A 118 -0.78 8.35 4.88
CA TYR A 118 0.56 8.25 4.30
C TYR A 118 0.66 8.70 2.84
N VAL A 119 -0.45 9.12 2.20
CA VAL A 119 -0.46 9.53 0.79
C VAL A 119 0.51 10.69 0.52
N LYS A 120 0.58 11.68 1.42
CA LYS A 120 1.53 12.80 1.29
C LYS A 120 3.00 12.34 1.37
N HIS A 121 3.28 11.36 2.21
CA HIS A 121 4.62 10.77 2.35
C HIS A 121 5.00 9.99 1.08
N GLU A 122 4.06 9.25 0.51
CA GLU A 122 4.23 8.54 -0.75
C GLU A 122 4.48 9.49 -1.92
N THR A 123 3.69 10.58 -2.04
CA THR A 123 3.91 11.62 -3.05
C THR A 123 5.32 12.21 -2.93
N ALA A 124 5.74 12.58 -1.71
CA ALA A 124 7.08 13.11 -1.50
C ALA A 124 8.21 12.09 -1.83
N ALA A 125 7.97 10.80 -1.61
CA ALA A 125 8.91 9.75 -2.00
C ALA A 125 8.98 9.58 -3.52
N LYS A 126 7.83 9.63 -4.21
CA LYS A 126 7.69 9.56 -5.67
C LYS A 126 8.38 10.75 -6.33
N ASP A 127 8.09 11.97 -5.91
CA ASP A 127 8.67 13.20 -6.46
C ASP A 127 10.20 13.24 -6.33
N ALA A 128 10.72 12.63 -5.25
CA ALA A 128 12.15 12.53 -5.00
C ALA A 128 12.79 11.24 -5.55
N ALA A 129 12.06 10.43 -6.32
CA ALA A 129 12.48 9.13 -6.87
C ALA A 129 13.17 8.23 -5.83
N ARG A 130 12.61 8.13 -4.62
CA ARG A 130 13.19 7.34 -3.52
C ARG A 130 12.79 5.87 -3.59
N GLY A 131 13.70 5.00 -3.17
CA GLY A 131 13.44 3.57 -3.03
C GLY A 131 12.93 2.95 -4.33
N MET A 132 11.74 2.34 -4.30
CA MET A 132 11.09 1.74 -5.47
C MET A 132 10.74 2.78 -6.55
N TRP A 133 10.45 4.02 -6.17
CA TRP A 133 10.12 5.11 -7.09
C TRP A 133 11.29 5.57 -7.98
N SER A 134 12.51 5.03 -7.77
CA SER A 134 13.66 5.29 -8.64
C SER A 134 13.70 4.40 -9.88
N GLY A 135 12.70 3.56 -10.10
CA GLY A 135 12.61 2.64 -11.23
C GLY A 135 11.25 1.95 -11.26
N ASP A 136 11.19 0.77 -11.86
CA ASP A 136 9.94 0.03 -12.05
C ASP A 136 9.75 -1.02 -10.96
N PHE A 137 8.52 -1.19 -10.51
CA PHE A 137 8.17 -2.19 -9.52
C PHE A 137 6.71 -2.64 -9.65
N VAL A 138 6.45 -3.88 -9.28
CA VAL A 138 5.09 -4.38 -9.07
C VAL A 138 4.64 -3.97 -7.67
N ALA A 139 3.41 -3.47 -7.52
CA ALA A 139 2.89 -3.16 -6.20
C ALA A 139 2.85 -4.43 -5.32
N PRO A 140 3.17 -4.33 -4.00
CA PRO A 140 3.26 -5.52 -3.13
C PRO A 140 2.00 -6.38 -3.13
N TRP A 141 0.81 -5.76 -3.16
CA TRP A 141 -0.46 -6.48 -3.24
C TRP A 141 -0.65 -7.23 -4.56
N ASP A 142 -0.13 -6.73 -5.69
CA ASP A 142 -0.19 -7.40 -6.99
C ASP A 142 0.85 -8.51 -7.08
N TRP A 143 2.04 -8.30 -6.53
CA TRP A 143 3.06 -9.33 -6.38
C TRP A 143 2.52 -10.55 -5.61
N ARG A 144 1.79 -10.36 -4.51
CA ARG A 144 1.13 -11.45 -3.77
C ARG A 144 0.06 -12.17 -4.59
N ARG A 145 -0.56 -11.51 -5.56
CA ARG A 145 -1.51 -12.12 -6.51
C ARG A 145 -0.83 -12.86 -7.67
N GLY A 146 0.50 -12.84 -7.74
CA GLY A 146 1.27 -13.54 -8.76
C GLY A 146 1.74 -12.67 -9.93
N VAL A 147 1.42 -11.38 -9.96
CA VAL A 147 1.98 -10.44 -10.95
C VAL A 147 3.49 -10.37 -10.75
N ARG A 148 4.26 -10.53 -11.83
CA ARG A 148 5.74 -10.53 -11.81
C ARG A 148 6.37 -9.50 -12.73
N GLU A 149 5.65 -9.08 -13.74
CA GLU A 149 6.11 -8.05 -14.65
C GLU A 149 5.52 -6.71 -14.24
N THR A 150 6.34 -5.69 -14.21
CA THR A 150 5.85 -4.34 -14.32
C THR A 150 5.27 -4.24 -15.72
N VAL A 151 3.94 -4.27 -15.84
CA VAL A 151 3.33 -3.75 -17.03
C VAL A 151 3.61 -2.25 -16.99
N VAL A 152 4.77 -1.85 -17.50
CA VAL A 152 5.01 -0.47 -17.87
C VAL A 152 4.08 -0.27 -19.06
N PRO A 153 3.03 0.52 -18.94
CA PRO A 153 2.29 0.90 -20.12
C PRO A 153 3.28 1.74 -20.93
N THR A 154 3.84 1.14 -21.97
CA THR A 154 4.53 1.89 -23.00
C THR A 154 3.53 2.91 -23.52
N THR A 155 3.81 4.20 -23.23
CA THR A 155 2.97 5.35 -23.60
C THR A 155 1.59 5.41 -22.93
N ARG A 156 1.55 5.57 -21.59
CA ARG A 156 0.40 6.19 -20.96
C ARG A 156 0.56 7.71 -21.06
N ASP A 157 -0.39 8.36 -21.73
CA ASP A 157 -0.72 9.70 -21.31
C ASP A 157 -1.12 9.61 -19.84
N ASP A 158 -0.37 10.27 -18.95
CA ASP A 158 -0.58 10.22 -17.48
C ASP A 158 -1.99 10.67 -17.06
N ASP A 159 -2.81 11.13 -18.00
CA ASP A 159 -4.17 11.63 -17.82
C ASP A 159 -5.26 10.57 -18.05
N CYS A 160 -4.96 9.38 -18.60
CA CYS A 160 -5.94 8.34 -18.90
C CYS A 160 -6.19 7.43 -17.68
N LEU A 161 -7.06 7.86 -16.79
CA LEU A 161 -7.28 7.24 -15.48
C LEU A 161 -8.58 6.41 -15.39
N ILE A 162 -9.32 6.24 -16.48
CA ILE A 162 -10.57 5.48 -16.49
C ILE A 162 -10.30 4.05 -16.96
N LYS A 163 -10.67 3.10 -16.12
CA LYS A 163 -10.46 1.66 -16.35
C LYS A 163 -11.66 1.07 -17.07
N GLY A 164 -11.48 0.49 -18.24
CA GLY A 164 -12.51 -0.26 -18.97
C GLY A 164 -12.26 -1.76 -18.88
N ASN A 165 -13.04 -2.49 -18.07
CA ASN A 165 -12.94 -3.93 -17.94
C ASN A 165 -14.12 -4.67 -18.55
N ILE A 166 -13.89 -5.94 -18.92
CA ILE A 166 -14.92 -6.83 -19.45
C ILE A 166 -15.26 -7.85 -18.35
N ASN A 167 -16.50 -7.80 -17.85
CA ASN A 167 -16.92 -8.71 -16.80
C ASN A 167 -17.12 -10.16 -17.32
N ARG A 168 -17.42 -11.10 -16.42
CA ARG A 168 -17.63 -12.52 -16.78
C ARG A 168 -18.80 -12.75 -17.74
N GLN A 169 -19.72 -11.79 -17.86
CA GLN A 169 -20.86 -11.83 -18.78
C GLN A 169 -20.53 -11.20 -20.13
N GLY A 170 -19.30 -10.72 -20.33
CA GLY A 170 -18.87 -10.04 -21.55
C GLY A 170 -19.29 -8.57 -21.63
N GLU A 171 -19.84 -8.01 -20.57
CA GLU A 171 -20.25 -6.60 -20.55
C GLU A 171 -19.02 -5.70 -20.35
N ARG A 172 -18.93 -4.63 -21.12
CA ARG A 172 -17.90 -3.61 -21.06
C ARG A 172 -18.28 -2.53 -20.07
N ILE A 173 -17.56 -2.43 -18.96
CA ILE A 173 -17.84 -1.51 -17.85
C ILE A 173 -16.64 -0.62 -17.63
N TYR A 174 -16.84 0.70 -17.57
CA TYR A 174 -15.77 1.61 -17.20
C TYR A 174 -15.87 2.02 -15.72
N HIS A 175 -14.71 2.27 -15.09
CA HIS A 175 -14.59 2.67 -13.70
C HIS A 175 -13.75 3.93 -13.60
N ALA A 176 -14.37 5.02 -13.15
CA ALA A 176 -13.69 6.29 -12.90
C ALA A 176 -13.01 6.31 -11.53
N LEU A 177 -11.96 7.12 -11.41
CA LEU A 177 -11.24 7.34 -10.16
C LEU A 177 -12.20 7.79 -9.04
N GLY A 178 -12.04 7.24 -7.84
CA GLY A 178 -12.90 7.53 -6.68
C GLY A 178 -14.17 6.69 -6.58
N ARG A 179 -14.47 5.83 -7.55
CA ARG A 179 -15.58 4.86 -7.45
C ARG A 179 -15.13 3.59 -6.69
N PRO A 180 -16.03 2.95 -5.90
CA PRO A 180 -15.66 1.79 -5.06
C PRO A 180 -15.00 0.63 -5.80
N SER A 181 -15.40 0.38 -7.04
CA SER A 181 -14.86 -0.69 -7.90
C SER A 181 -13.55 -0.34 -8.59
N TYR A 182 -13.14 0.94 -8.60
CA TYR A 182 -11.95 1.37 -9.33
C TYR A 182 -10.66 0.69 -8.84
N THR A 183 -10.48 0.60 -7.52
CA THR A 183 -9.25 0.06 -6.90
C THR A 183 -9.12 -1.45 -7.07
N VAL A 184 -10.24 -2.16 -7.18
CA VAL A 184 -10.26 -3.62 -7.33
C VAL A 184 -10.29 -4.07 -8.79
N THR A 185 -10.54 -3.16 -9.73
CA THR A 185 -10.54 -3.45 -11.17
C THR A 185 -9.10 -3.44 -11.69
N VAL A 186 -8.66 -4.57 -12.22
CA VAL A 186 -7.39 -4.72 -12.95
C VAL A 186 -7.71 -4.77 -14.44
N ILE A 187 -6.93 -4.11 -15.28
CA ILE A 187 -7.10 -4.08 -16.73
C ILE A 187 -6.19 -5.13 -17.35
N ASP A 188 -6.78 -6.02 -18.13
CA ASP A 188 -6.08 -7.00 -18.97
C ASP A 188 -6.29 -6.64 -20.46
N GLU A 189 -5.32 -5.91 -21.01
CA GLU A 189 -5.39 -5.47 -22.41
C GLU A 189 -5.36 -6.64 -23.41
N SER A 190 -4.88 -7.83 -23.00
CA SER A 190 -4.82 -9.01 -23.87
C SER A 190 -6.21 -9.57 -24.24
N ILE A 191 -7.24 -9.28 -23.41
CA ILE A 191 -8.64 -9.65 -23.64
C ILE A 191 -9.49 -8.50 -24.17
N GLY A 192 -8.86 -7.35 -24.52
CA GLY A 192 -9.53 -6.18 -25.08
C GLY A 192 -10.00 -5.19 -24.02
N GLU A 193 -9.62 -5.33 -22.77
CA GLU A 193 -9.78 -4.30 -21.77
C GLU A 193 -8.80 -3.15 -22.05
N ARG A 194 -9.17 -1.93 -21.66
CA ARG A 194 -8.32 -0.77 -21.96
C ARG A 194 -8.58 0.39 -21.01
N TRP A 195 -7.70 1.38 -21.09
CA TRP A 195 -7.79 2.63 -20.37
C TRP A 195 -8.42 3.71 -21.27
N PHE A 196 -9.08 4.69 -20.64
CA PHE A 196 -9.67 5.84 -21.29
C PHE A 196 -9.27 7.11 -20.57
N CYS A 197 -9.18 8.21 -21.31
CA CYS A 197 -8.79 9.51 -20.77
C CYS A 197 -10.00 10.30 -20.24
N SER A 198 -11.21 9.96 -20.68
CA SER A 198 -12.46 10.52 -20.18
C SER A 198 -13.61 9.50 -20.16
N GLU A 199 -14.67 9.80 -19.40
CA GLU A 199 -15.88 8.97 -19.38
C GLU A 199 -16.58 8.98 -20.73
N GLU A 200 -16.56 10.13 -21.42
CA GLU A 200 -17.12 10.29 -22.77
C GLU A 200 -16.40 9.37 -23.78
N GLU A 201 -15.07 9.32 -23.72
CA GLU A 201 -14.29 8.41 -24.59
C GLU A 201 -14.66 6.94 -24.33
N ALA A 202 -14.87 6.56 -23.06
CA ALA A 202 -15.28 5.21 -22.73
C ALA A 202 -16.69 4.90 -23.28
N GLU A 203 -17.62 5.83 -23.15
CA GLU A 203 -18.98 5.68 -23.65
C GLU A 203 -19.04 5.62 -25.17
N GLU A 204 -18.31 6.47 -25.88
CA GLU A 204 -18.16 6.43 -27.34
C GLU A 204 -17.56 5.11 -27.83
N ALA A 205 -16.67 4.50 -27.04
CA ALA A 205 -16.10 3.19 -27.32
C ALA A 205 -17.02 2.02 -26.97
N GLY A 206 -18.24 2.30 -26.51
CA GLY A 206 -19.26 1.28 -26.18
C GLY A 206 -19.13 0.67 -24.79
N TRP A 207 -18.49 1.39 -23.87
CA TRP A 207 -18.42 1.01 -22.46
C TRP A 207 -19.50 1.77 -21.67
N ARG A 208 -19.97 1.18 -20.58
CA ARG A 208 -21.00 1.80 -19.73
C ARG A 208 -20.51 1.99 -18.31
N ALA A 209 -21.09 2.91 -17.57
CA ALA A 209 -20.89 3.04 -16.14
C ALA A 209 -21.36 1.79 -15.37
N PRO A 210 -20.79 1.49 -14.20
CA PRO A 210 -21.33 0.48 -13.29
C PRO A 210 -22.76 0.86 -12.86
N ARG A 211 -23.59 -0.16 -12.65
CA ARG A 211 -24.95 0.03 -12.10
C ARG A 211 -24.90 0.26 -10.60
#